data_065bb62ec48bd9f883e3a9327c731fc3
#
_entry.id   065bb62ec48bd9f883e3a9327c731fc3
#
_cell.length_a   1.000
_cell.length_b   1.000
_cell.length_c   1.000
_cell.angle_alpha   90.00
_cell.angle_beta   90.00
_cell.angle_gamma   90.00
#
_symmetry.space_group_name_H-M   'P 1'
#
loop_
_entity.id
_entity.type
_entity.pdbx_description
1 polymer ?
#
loop_
_entity_poly.entity_id
_entity_poly.type
_entity_poly.pdbx_seq_one_letter_code
_entity_poly.pdbx_strand_id
1 'polypeptide(L)'
;MKFGQARQWGGVAQSLRFLWNPRSVRKSVSLFAIGAMLSVTIAACGGNNASTSSGSKDVELTLVGYAVPKAAHDAIIPKFVEQWKKEKGQTVTFTQSYGGSGSQTRAIVDGLGADIAHLALAADTDKLVKAGLVNPEWQAKTQNGGTVAKTVAAIVVRPGNPKNIKTFQDLARDDVKWVTPDPKTSGGARWNFIALWNDALKRNNGDETKAKEFVAKAYKNVVVLAKDAREATDAFAKQGQGDALINYENEVILAKQQGAKLDYVAPETNISIDTPVAVVDKNVDKHGTREVAEAFVKFLFTPEAQAEFVKLGFRPLDTATTTKENTDKFPTVKNLATIKDFGGWSEVQTKFFADGAVFDQTIATDKQ
;
A
#
# COMPACT_ATOMS: atom_id res chain seq x y z
N MET A 1 -3.86 72.80 -2.36
CA MET A 1 -5.00 73.25 -3.21
C MET A 1 -5.74 72.03 -3.72
N LYS A 2 -7.06 71.96 -3.41
CA LYS A 2 -8.18 71.19 -4.04
C LYS A 2 -8.02 69.64 -4.06
N PHE A 3 -8.70 68.88 -3.19
CA PHE A 3 -10.13 68.53 -3.08
C PHE A 3 -10.70 67.69 -4.23
N GLY A 4 -11.24 66.55 -3.84
CA GLY A 4 -12.41 65.87 -4.40
C GLY A 4 -12.09 64.48 -4.96
N GLN A 5 -12.82 63.44 -4.76
CA GLN A 5 -14.10 63.15 -4.11
C GLN A 5 -14.24 61.65 -3.94
N ALA A 6 -14.84 61.26 -2.86
CA ALA A 6 -15.35 59.92 -2.61
C ALA A 6 -16.55 59.63 -3.53
N ARG A 7 -16.68 58.39 -4.01
CA ARG A 7 -17.94 57.82 -4.47
C ARG A 7 -18.26 56.53 -3.73
N GLN A 8 -19.23 56.66 -2.85
CA GLN A 8 -20.02 55.56 -2.29
C GLN A 8 -21.00 55.06 -3.38
N TRP A 9 -21.12 53.77 -3.47
CA TRP A 9 -22.30 53.04 -3.92
C TRP A 9 -22.36 51.82 -2.98
N GLY A 10 -23.26 51.64 -2.12
CA GLY A 10 -24.68 51.66 -2.10
C GLY A 10 -25.26 50.29 -2.41
N GLY A 11 -25.31 49.41 -1.37
CA GLY A 11 -26.28 48.42 -0.96
C GLY A 11 -27.00 47.59 -2.05
N VAL A 12 -27.05 46.31 -1.85
CA VAL A 12 -28.31 45.56 -1.67
C VAL A 12 -27.97 44.20 -1.03
N ALA A 13 -28.31 44.07 0.23
CA ALA A 13 -28.43 42.78 0.90
C ALA A 13 -29.76 42.14 0.51
N GLN A 14 -29.75 40.99 -0.15
CA GLN A 14 -30.93 40.15 -0.27
C GLN A 14 -30.76 38.92 0.61
N SER A 15 -31.40 38.98 1.75
CA SER A 15 -31.66 37.90 2.67
C SER A 15 -32.67 36.92 2.07
N LEU A 16 -32.27 35.73 1.72
CA LEU A 16 -33.17 34.61 1.47
C LEU A 16 -33.40 33.84 2.77
N ARG A 17 -34.50 34.16 3.43
CA ARG A 17 -35.08 33.33 4.53
C ARG A 17 -35.70 32.07 3.90
N PHE A 18 -35.13 30.92 4.19
CA PHE A 18 -35.82 29.65 3.96
C PHE A 18 -36.73 29.38 5.14
N LEU A 19 -38.04 29.41 4.86
CA LEU A 19 -39.13 29.10 5.76
C LEU A 19 -39.15 27.60 6.06
N TRP A 20 -38.94 27.26 7.31
CA TRP A 20 -39.15 25.92 7.86
C TRP A 20 -40.65 25.74 8.13
N ASN A 21 -41.26 24.74 7.48
CA ASN A 21 -42.67 24.41 7.68
C ASN A 21 -42.79 23.06 8.42
N PRO A 22 -43.22 23.02 9.68
CA PRO A 22 -43.44 21.77 10.43
C PRO A 22 -44.92 21.41 10.42
N ARG A 23 -45.34 20.41 9.68
CA ARG A 23 -46.60 19.64 9.80
C ARG A 23 -46.48 18.45 8.85
N SER A 24 -46.67 17.20 9.23
CA SER A 24 -47.68 16.56 10.04
C SER A 24 -47.26 15.15 10.49
N VAL A 25 -47.41 14.96 11.77
CA VAL A 25 -47.46 13.63 12.41
C VAL A 25 -48.78 12.97 12.01
N ARG A 26 -48.73 11.75 11.44
CA ARG A 26 -49.87 10.83 11.51
C ARG A 26 -49.39 9.48 11.98
N LYS A 27 -49.77 9.21 13.23
CA LYS A 27 -49.78 7.89 13.86
C LYS A 27 -50.78 7.01 13.13
N SER A 28 -50.35 5.78 12.80
CA SER A 28 -51.32 4.70 12.56
C SER A 28 -50.87 3.51 13.42
N VAL A 29 -51.52 3.41 14.53
CA VAL A 29 -51.56 2.19 15.36
C VAL A 29 -52.58 1.27 14.73
N SER A 30 -52.21 0.04 14.44
CA SER A 30 -53.15 -1.05 14.18
C SER A 30 -52.73 -2.23 15.01
N LEU A 31 -53.43 -2.40 16.12
CA LEU A 31 -53.57 -3.67 16.82
C LEU A 31 -54.39 -4.63 15.93
N PHE A 32 -53.96 -5.86 15.79
CA PHE A 32 -54.86 -7.00 15.72
C PHE A 32 -54.32 -8.18 16.52
N ALA A 33 -55.21 -8.72 17.27
CA ALA A 33 -55.07 -9.67 18.35
C ALA A 33 -55.15 -11.11 17.86
N ILE A 34 -54.45 -11.99 18.57
CA ILE A 34 -54.90 -13.30 19.12
C ILE A 34 -55.57 -14.28 18.14
N GLY A 35 -54.91 -15.39 17.88
CA GLY A 35 -55.50 -16.64 17.42
C GLY A 35 -54.72 -17.84 17.96
N ALA A 36 -55.31 -18.55 18.85
CA ALA A 36 -54.77 -19.64 19.68
C ALA A 36 -54.65 -20.97 18.92
N MET A 37 -53.69 -21.77 19.38
CA MET A 37 -53.61 -23.24 19.48
C MET A 37 -54.17 -24.13 18.37
N LEU A 38 -53.29 -24.98 17.83
CA LEU A 38 -53.59 -26.43 17.82
C LEU A 38 -52.25 -27.22 17.83
N SER A 39 -52.04 -27.90 18.94
CA SER A 39 -51.01 -28.93 19.11
C SER A 39 -51.44 -30.18 18.37
N VAL A 40 -50.62 -30.67 17.43
CA VAL A 40 -50.71 -32.06 16.95
C VAL A 40 -49.36 -32.72 17.13
N THR A 41 -49.24 -33.50 18.16
CA THR A 41 -48.17 -34.49 18.36
C THR A 41 -48.44 -35.66 17.44
N ILE A 42 -47.56 -35.88 16.45
CA ILE A 42 -47.42 -37.17 15.81
C ILE A 42 -46.02 -37.68 16.07
N ALA A 43 -45.96 -38.64 17.00
CA ALA A 43 -44.80 -39.50 17.14
C ALA A 43 -44.83 -40.54 16.00
N ALA A 44 -43.83 -40.51 15.17
CA ALA A 44 -43.49 -41.64 14.31
C ALA A 44 -42.01 -41.88 14.34
N CYS A 45 -41.60 -42.95 14.98
CA CYS A 45 -40.29 -43.55 14.87
C CYS A 45 -40.00 -43.97 13.43
N GLY A 46 -38.82 -43.68 12.95
CA GLY A 46 -38.33 -44.23 11.68
C GLY A 46 -36.98 -43.68 11.32
N GLY A 47 -35.91 -44.37 11.71
CA GLY A 47 -34.70 -44.63 10.93
C GLY A 47 -33.79 -43.48 10.54
N ASN A 48 -32.77 -43.33 11.31
CA ASN A 48 -31.35 -43.06 10.88
C ASN A 48 -31.06 -42.58 9.46
N ASN A 49 -30.59 -41.43 9.34
CA ASN A 49 -29.29 -40.96 8.84
C ASN A 49 -29.35 -39.44 8.67
N ALA A 50 -29.26 -38.73 9.79
CA ALA A 50 -28.83 -37.37 9.73
C ALA A 50 -27.31 -37.41 9.48
N SER A 51 -26.92 -37.48 8.20
CA SER A 51 -25.65 -36.94 7.77
C SER A 51 -25.66 -35.48 8.17
N THR A 52 -25.10 -35.17 9.31
CA THR A 52 -24.68 -33.82 9.65
C THR A 52 -23.60 -33.46 8.64
N SER A 53 -24.01 -32.99 7.45
CA SER A 53 -23.14 -32.12 6.69
C SER A 53 -22.95 -30.90 7.59
N SER A 54 -21.88 -30.87 8.36
CA SER A 54 -21.33 -29.64 8.92
C SER A 54 -20.92 -28.79 7.71
N GLY A 55 -21.91 -28.13 7.11
CA GLY A 55 -21.63 -27.11 6.09
C GLY A 55 -20.68 -26.13 6.75
N SER A 56 -19.43 -26.12 6.30
CA SER A 56 -18.46 -25.15 6.78
C SER A 56 -19.06 -23.76 6.54
N LYS A 57 -19.19 -22.97 7.61
CA LYS A 57 -19.72 -21.60 7.48
C LYS A 57 -18.86 -20.82 6.51
N ASP A 58 -19.49 -20.05 5.62
CA ASP A 58 -18.77 -19.08 4.80
C ASP A 58 -17.93 -18.17 5.68
N VAL A 59 -16.73 -17.80 5.19
CA VAL A 59 -15.74 -17.02 5.95
C VAL A 59 -15.45 -15.74 5.19
N GLU A 60 -15.37 -14.63 5.91
CA GLU A 60 -14.87 -13.36 5.39
C GLU A 60 -13.48 -13.09 5.96
N LEU A 61 -12.53 -12.79 5.07
CA LEU A 61 -11.19 -12.34 5.41
C LEU A 61 -11.04 -10.84 5.10
N THR A 62 -10.47 -10.10 6.06
CA THR A 62 -10.08 -8.71 5.83
C THR A 62 -8.60 -8.62 5.50
N LEU A 63 -8.28 -8.27 4.24
CA LEU A 63 -6.94 -8.04 3.75
C LEU A 63 -6.64 -6.54 3.74
N VAL A 64 -5.67 -6.12 4.54
CA VAL A 64 -5.19 -4.74 4.58
C VAL A 64 -3.81 -4.66 3.96
N GLY A 65 -3.66 -3.85 2.92
CA GLY A 65 -2.42 -3.75 2.16
C GLY A 65 -1.94 -2.33 1.90
N TYR A 66 -0.65 -2.20 1.59
CA TYR A 66 -0.21 -0.98 0.93
C TYR A 66 -0.75 -0.96 -0.52
N ALA A 67 -0.76 0.23 -1.17
CA ALA A 67 -1.53 0.42 -2.41
C ALA A 67 -1.06 -0.42 -3.61
N VAL A 68 0.25 -0.74 -3.64
CA VAL A 68 0.92 -1.30 -4.83
C VAL A 68 0.47 -2.73 -5.20
N PRO A 69 0.35 -3.70 -4.28
CA PRO A 69 0.02 -5.09 -4.63
C PRO A 69 -1.46 -5.32 -4.95
N LYS A 70 -2.31 -4.28 -4.91
CA LYS A 70 -3.74 -4.45 -5.14
C LYS A 70 -4.07 -5.22 -6.41
N ALA A 71 -3.44 -4.87 -7.53
CA ALA A 71 -3.69 -5.55 -8.81
C ALA A 71 -3.28 -7.04 -8.76
N ALA A 72 -2.21 -7.38 -8.03
CA ALA A 72 -1.80 -8.77 -7.82
C ALA A 72 -2.82 -9.52 -6.95
N HIS A 73 -3.27 -8.92 -5.86
CA HIS A 73 -4.31 -9.51 -5.01
C HIS A 73 -5.62 -9.72 -5.78
N ASP A 74 -6.04 -8.76 -6.61
CA ASP A 74 -7.25 -8.89 -7.43
C ASP A 74 -7.16 -10.08 -8.42
N ALA A 75 -5.96 -10.42 -8.89
CA ALA A 75 -5.72 -11.58 -9.76
C ALA A 75 -5.56 -12.91 -8.99
N ILE A 76 -5.00 -12.87 -7.77
CA ILE A 76 -4.66 -14.05 -6.97
C ILE A 76 -5.85 -14.53 -6.13
N ILE A 77 -6.60 -13.61 -5.52
CA ILE A 77 -7.72 -13.96 -4.62
C ILE A 77 -8.75 -14.91 -5.27
N PRO A 78 -9.23 -14.70 -6.51
CA PRO A 78 -10.18 -15.63 -7.13
C PRO A 78 -9.64 -17.05 -7.25
N LYS A 79 -8.35 -17.22 -7.54
CA LYS A 79 -7.69 -18.53 -7.66
C LYS A 79 -7.64 -19.24 -6.30
N PHE A 80 -7.27 -18.53 -5.24
CA PHE A 80 -7.30 -19.08 -3.89
C PHE A 80 -8.71 -19.47 -3.46
N VAL A 81 -9.71 -18.61 -3.69
CA VAL A 81 -11.12 -18.88 -3.32
C VAL A 81 -11.64 -20.12 -4.01
N GLU A 82 -11.34 -20.29 -5.31
CA GLU A 82 -11.72 -21.48 -6.08
C GLU A 82 -11.05 -22.75 -5.51
N GLN A 83 -9.74 -22.70 -5.28
CA GLN A 83 -8.98 -23.81 -4.70
C GLN A 83 -9.51 -24.18 -3.31
N TRP A 84 -9.69 -23.22 -2.42
CA TRP A 84 -10.17 -23.42 -1.06
C TRP A 84 -11.56 -24.05 -1.05
N LYS A 85 -12.47 -23.54 -1.91
CA LYS A 85 -13.81 -24.11 -2.05
C LYS A 85 -13.78 -25.56 -2.53
N LYS A 86 -12.89 -25.89 -3.45
CA LYS A 86 -12.72 -27.26 -3.95
C LYS A 86 -12.18 -28.20 -2.87
N GLU A 87 -11.21 -27.74 -2.07
CA GLU A 87 -10.54 -28.55 -1.07
C GLU A 87 -11.32 -28.69 0.23
N LYS A 88 -11.98 -27.60 0.68
CA LYS A 88 -12.62 -27.51 1.99
C LYS A 88 -14.15 -27.41 1.94
N GLY A 89 -14.72 -27.20 0.77
CA GLY A 89 -16.16 -26.99 0.62
C GLY A 89 -16.67 -25.67 1.20
N GLN A 90 -15.77 -24.77 1.61
CA GLN A 90 -16.07 -23.51 2.29
C GLN A 90 -15.92 -22.34 1.32
N THR A 91 -16.88 -21.42 1.32
CA THR A 91 -16.80 -20.17 0.57
C THR A 91 -16.01 -19.13 1.37
N VAL A 92 -15.05 -18.47 0.71
CA VAL A 92 -14.28 -17.38 1.30
C VAL A 92 -14.54 -16.09 0.51
N THR A 93 -14.82 -15.01 1.21
CA THR A 93 -14.91 -13.66 0.66
C THR A 93 -13.82 -12.78 1.22
N PHE A 94 -13.45 -11.72 0.50
CA PHE A 94 -12.41 -10.80 0.93
C PHE A 94 -12.95 -9.37 0.97
N THR A 95 -12.87 -8.76 2.16
CA THR A 95 -12.90 -7.30 2.30
C THR A 95 -11.47 -6.78 2.20
N GLN A 96 -11.24 -5.76 1.36
CA GLN A 96 -9.91 -5.27 1.04
C GLN A 96 -9.78 -3.77 1.33
N SER A 97 -8.66 -3.36 1.96
CA SER A 97 -8.31 -1.96 2.21
C SER A 97 -6.88 -1.68 1.76
N TYR A 98 -6.69 -0.62 0.96
CA TYR A 98 -5.38 -0.26 0.42
C TYR A 98 -5.08 1.23 0.59
N GLY A 99 -3.80 1.55 0.85
CA GLY A 99 -3.34 2.91 1.03
C GLY A 99 -1.85 2.99 1.34
N GLY A 100 -1.38 4.09 1.90
CA GLY A 100 -0.01 4.20 2.39
C GLY A 100 0.26 3.19 3.51
N SER A 101 1.35 2.43 3.44
CA SER A 101 1.68 1.37 4.40
C SER A 101 1.65 1.84 5.85
N GLY A 102 2.26 2.99 6.15
CA GLY A 102 2.23 3.57 7.49
C GLY A 102 0.83 4.00 7.94
N SER A 103 -0.03 4.43 7.01
CA SER A 103 -1.43 4.75 7.31
C SER A 103 -2.25 3.50 7.60
N GLN A 104 -2.06 2.43 6.81
CA GLN A 104 -2.71 1.15 7.04
C GLN A 104 -2.26 0.51 8.36
N THR A 105 -0.97 0.58 8.68
CA THR A 105 -0.45 0.12 9.97
C THR A 105 -1.14 0.83 11.13
N ARG A 106 -1.26 2.16 11.08
CA ARG A 106 -1.99 2.91 12.12
C ARG A 106 -3.44 2.49 12.22
N ALA A 107 -4.14 2.35 11.09
CA ALA A 107 -5.53 1.91 11.08
C ALA A 107 -5.73 0.54 11.75
N ILE A 108 -4.81 -0.42 11.51
CA ILE A 108 -4.85 -1.74 12.16
C ILE A 108 -4.60 -1.60 13.67
N VAL A 109 -3.61 -0.80 14.08
CA VAL A 109 -3.32 -0.54 15.51
C VAL A 109 -4.53 0.13 16.19
N ASP A 110 -5.21 1.03 15.49
CA ASP A 110 -6.38 1.78 15.97
C ASP A 110 -7.68 0.95 15.92
N GLY A 111 -7.60 -0.33 15.51
CA GLY A 111 -8.71 -1.27 15.63
C GLY A 111 -9.35 -1.72 14.30
N LEU A 112 -8.78 -1.38 13.13
CA LEU A 112 -9.21 -2.00 11.88
C LEU A 112 -8.95 -3.51 11.94
N GLY A 113 -10.03 -4.30 11.83
CA GLY A 113 -10.02 -5.75 12.02
C GLY A 113 -9.39 -6.52 10.86
N ALA A 114 -8.15 -6.22 10.52
CA ALA A 114 -7.41 -6.94 9.49
C ALA A 114 -7.08 -8.37 9.94
N ASP A 115 -7.34 -9.37 9.11
CA ASP A 115 -6.87 -10.75 9.29
C ASP A 115 -5.47 -10.93 8.71
N ILE A 116 -5.19 -10.22 7.61
CA ILE A 116 -3.93 -10.28 6.88
C ILE A 116 -3.44 -8.87 6.62
N ALA A 117 -2.16 -8.64 6.86
CA ALA A 117 -1.48 -7.38 6.58
C ALA A 117 -0.35 -7.59 5.54
N HIS A 118 -0.47 -7.00 4.33
CA HIS A 118 0.59 -6.95 3.33
C HIS A 118 1.13 -5.52 3.26
N LEU A 119 2.19 -5.26 4.01
CA LEU A 119 2.75 -3.91 4.19
C LEU A 119 3.99 -3.70 3.31
N ALA A 120 4.39 -2.44 3.13
CA ALA A 120 5.52 -2.13 2.24
C ALA A 120 6.88 -2.43 2.86
N LEU A 121 6.97 -2.57 4.19
CA LEU A 121 8.23 -2.80 4.90
C LEU A 121 8.01 -3.54 6.22
N ALA A 122 9.01 -4.32 6.61
CA ALA A 122 8.98 -5.09 7.86
C ALA A 122 8.79 -4.20 9.09
N ALA A 123 9.37 -3.00 9.11
CA ALA A 123 9.19 -2.05 10.22
C ALA A 123 7.72 -1.68 10.49
N ASP A 124 6.87 -1.70 9.46
CA ASP A 124 5.45 -1.44 9.66
C ASP A 124 4.75 -2.68 10.25
N THR A 125 5.15 -3.90 9.88
CA THR A 125 4.71 -5.14 10.53
C THR A 125 5.20 -5.21 11.98
N ASP A 126 6.43 -4.79 12.26
CA ASP A 126 7.01 -4.77 13.62
C ASP A 126 6.24 -3.80 14.56
N LYS A 127 5.59 -2.77 14.02
CA LYS A 127 4.66 -1.94 14.83
C LYS A 127 3.42 -2.71 15.24
N LEU A 128 2.91 -3.61 14.39
CA LEU A 128 1.81 -4.50 14.75
C LEU A 128 2.25 -5.51 15.80
N VAL A 129 3.50 -6.00 15.74
CA VAL A 129 4.10 -6.83 16.80
C VAL A 129 4.15 -6.07 18.11
N LYS A 130 4.66 -4.85 18.11
CA LYS A 130 4.71 -3.99 19.32
C LYS A 130 3.34 -3.69 19.91
N ALA A 131 2.30 -3.64 19.07
CA ALA A 131 0.91 -3.48 19.50
C ALA A 131 0.26 -4.81 19.98
N GLY A 132 0.99 -5.93 19.98
CA GLY A 132 0.49 -7.24 20.39
C GLY A 132 -0.55 -7.83 19.42
N LEU A 133 -0.53 -7.43 18.16
CA LEU A 133 -1.48 -7.86 17.12
C LEU A 133 -0.91 -8.99 16.26
N VAL A 134 0.39 -8.99 16.02
CA VAL A 134 1.12 -9.96 15.20
C VAL A 134 2.15 -10.66 16.06
N ASN A 135 2.34 -11.96 15.82
CA ASN A 135 3.31 -12.78 16.55
C ASN A 135 4.73 -12.26 16.31
N PRO A 136 5.58 -12.11 17.36
CA PRO A 136 6.98 -11.70 17.19
C PRO A 136 7.81 -12.56 16.24
N GLU A 137 7.46 -13.84 16.11
CA GLU A 137 8.13 -14.78 15.22
C GLU A 137 7.52 -14.83 13.81
N TRP A 138 6.74 -13.85 13.41
CA TRP A 138 6.03 -13.83 12.12
C TRP A 138 6.94 -14.12 10.92
N GLN A 139 8.18 -13.63 10.95
CA GLN A 139 9.15 -13.87 9.89
C GLN A 139 9.58 -15.34 9.82
N ALA A 140 9.81 -15.96 10.97
CA ALA A 140 10.22 -17.38 11.03
C ALA A 140 9.07 -18.33 10.64
N LYS A 141 7.82 -17.91 10.87
CA LYS A 141 6.62 -18.69 10.53
C LYS A 141 6.20 -18.57 9.08
N THR A 142 6.80 -17.66 8.32
CA THR A 142 6.41 -17.37 6.93
C THR A 142 7.58 -17.66 6.00
N GLN A 143 7.28 -18.16 4.79
CA GLN A 143 8.32 -18.42 3.78
C GLN A 143 9.09 -17.11 3.46
N ASN A 144 10.35 -17.21 3.13
CA ASN A 144 11.24 -16.09 2.81
C ASN A 144 11.25 -14.95 3.86
N GLY A 145 11.07 -15.31 5.15
CA GLY A 145 10.97 -14.30 6.21
C GLY A 145 9.78 -13.36 6.04
N GLY A 146 8.70 -13.84 5.41
CA GLY A 146 7.50 -13.07 5.11
C GLY A 146 7.58 -12.23 3.85
N THR A 147 8.73 -12.10 3.20
CA THR A 147 8.86 -11.35 1.93
C THR A 147 8.11 -12.07 0.82
N VAL A 148 7.01 -11.49 0.35
CA VAL A 148 6.12 -12.11 -0.65
C VAL A 148 6.28 -11.49 -2.04
N ALA A 149 6.82 -10.30 -2.14
CA ALA A 149 7.09 -9.63 -3.41
C ALA A 149 8.36 -8.78 -3.33
N LYS A 150 9.01 -8.61 -4.48
CA LYS A 150 10.27 -7.88 -4.62
C LYS A 150 10.23 -6.92 -5.81
N THR A 151 10.83 -5.74 -5.64
CA THR A 151 10.99 -4.74 -6.70
C THR A 151 12.22 -3.86 -6.41
N VAL A 152 12.43 -2.80 -7.19
CA VAL A 152 13.45 -1.77 -6.97
C VAL A 152 12.86 -0.39 -7.16
N ALA A 153 13.57 0.66 -6.78
CA ALA A 153 13.18 2.02 -7.11
C ALA A 153 13.45 2.32 -8.59
N ALA A 154 12.52 3.04 -9.22
CA ALA A 154 12.64 3.50 -10.59
C ALA A 154 12.46 5.01 -10.68
N ILE A 155 13.19 5.64 -11.59
CA ILE A 155 12.95 7.01 -12.01
C ILE A 155 12.07 6.95 -13.25
N VAL A 156 10.81 7.32 -13.09
CA VAL A 156 9.82 7.42 -14.16
C VAL A 156 9.95 8.78 -14.81
N VAL A 157 9.91 8.83 -16.13
CA VAL A 157 10.09 10.05 -16.91
C VAL A 157 8.99 10.18 -17.96
N ARG A 158 8.83 11.38 -18.49
CA ARG A 158 7.94 11.64 -19.63
C ARG A 158 8.38 10.87 -20.87
N PRO A 159 7.48 10.56 -21.80
CA PRO A 159 7.81 9.86 -23.03
C PRO A 159 8.99 10.52 -23.78
N GLY A 160 9.97 9.71 -24.17
CA GLY A 160 11.19 10.18 -24.84
C GLY A 160 12.18 10.90 -23.94
N ASN A 161 11.90 10.98 -22.63
CA ASN A 161 12.79 11.57 -21.62
C ASN A 161 13.36 12.95 -22.02
N PRO A 162 12.51 13.98 -22.25
CA PRO A 162 12.93 15.27 -22.80
C PRO A 162 13.93 16.03 -21.92
N LYS A 163 13.97 15.75 -20.62
CA LYS A 163 14.94 16.31 -19.65
C LYS A 163 16.23 15.48 -19.55
N ASN A 164 16.35 14.36 -20.28
CA ASN A 164 17.51 13.45 -20.23
C ASN A 164 17.87 13.02 -18.78
N ILE A 165 16.84 12.65 -17.99
CA ILE A 165 16.98 12.21 -16.59
C ILE A 165 17.33 10.72 -16.60
N LYS A 166 18.53 10.34 -16.14
CA LYS A 166 19.05 8.96 -16.20
C LYS A 166 19.49 8.41 -14.85
N THR A 167 19.74 9.28 -13.90
CA THR A 167 20.31 8.93 -12.60
C THR A 167 19.61 9.71 -11.49
N PHE A 168 19.79 9.28 -10.27
CA PHE A 168 19.31 10.04 -9.11
C PHE A 168 19.94 11.44 -9.01
N GLN A 169 21.15 11.62 -9.57
CA GLN A 169 21.81 12.93 -9.59
C GLN A 169 21.02 13.98 -10.38
N ASP A 170 20.34 13.56 -11.43
CA ASP A 170 19.56 14.47 -12.27
C ASP A 170 18.38 15.10 -11.53
N LEU A 171 17.91 14.47 -10.45
CA LEU A 171 16.82 14.99 -9.63
C LEU A 171 17.20 16.23 -8.81
N ALA A 172 18.52 16.47 -8.62
CA ALA A 172 19.04 17.66 -7.93
C ALA A 172 19.32 18.84 -8.89
N ARG A 173 19.01 18.72 -10.19
CA ARG A 173 19.15 19.80 -11.18
C ARG A 173 18.03 20.81 -10.99
N ASP A 174 18.35 22.09 -11.15
CA ASP A 174 17.38 23.19 -10.92
C ASP A 174 16.23 23.20 -11.95
N ASP A 175 16.47 22.66 -13.15
CA ASP A 175 15.48 22.54 -14.23
C ASP A 175 14.59 21.30 -14.13
N VAL A 176 14.79 20.42 -13.14
CA VAL A 176 14.02 19.18 -12.96
C VAL A 176 13.10 19.31 -11.76
N LYS A 177 11.82 19.03 -11.96
CA LYS A 177 10.80 18.91 -10.91
C LYS A 177 10.32 17.47 -10.84
N TRP A 178 10.15 16.94 -9.63
CA TRP A 178 9.78 15.54 -9.49
C TRP A 178 8.77 15.26 -8.37
N VAL A 179 8.16 14.08 -8.45
CA VAL A 179 7.09 13.60 -7.58
C VAL A 179 7.58 12.38 -6.80
N THR A 180 7.18 12.25 -5.57
CA THR A 180 7.38 11.03 -4.76
C THR A 180 6.30 10.93 -3.70
N PRO A 181 6.00 9.73 -3.16
CA PRO A 181 5.14 9.68 -1.98
C PRO A 181 5.84 10.22 -0.73
N ASP A 182 5.06 10.49 0.32
CA ASP A 182 5.52 11.04 1.59
C ASP A 182 5.99 9.93 2.54
N PRO A 183 7.22 9.94 3.05
CA PRO A 183 7.73 8.97 4.03
C PRO A 183 6.97 8.92 5.37
N LYS A 184 6.20 9.95 5.70
CA LYS A 184 5.36 9.96 6.92
C LYS A 184 4.11 9.07 6.80
N THR A 185 3.65 8.80 5.58
CA THR A 185 2.45 7.99 5.31
C THR A 185 2.73 6.73 4.52
N SER A 186 3.71 6.78 3.61
CA SER A 186 4.04 5.74 2.64
C SER A 186 5.33 5.01 2.99
N GLY A 187 5.25 3.68 3.10
CA GLY A 187 6.46 2.84 3.17
C GLY A 187 7.26 2.88 1.88
N GLY A 188 6.60 3.02 0.72
CA GLY A 188 7.26 3.18 -0.57
C GLY A 188 8.17 4.39 -0.63
N ALA A 189 7.75 5.49 -0.04
CA ALA A 189 8.55 6.70 0.05
C ALA A 189 9.84 6.50 0.87
N ARG A 190 9.79 5.67 1.92
CA ARG A 190 10.99 5.34 2.70
C ARG A 190 11.98 4.54 1.87
N TRP A 191 11.51 3.59 1.08
CA TRP A 191 12.35 2.87 0.14
C TRP A 191 12.98 3.79 -0.92
N ASN A 192 12.18 4.70 -1.50
CA ASN A 192 12.66 5.69 -2.46
C ASN A 192 13.75 6.59 -1.87
N PHE A 193 13.54 7.05 -0.63
CA PHE A 193 14.53 7.86 0.09
C PHE A 193 15.85 7.09 0.31
N ILE A 194 15.77 5.83 0.75
CA ILE A 194 16.96 5.01 0.98
C ILE A 194 17.67 4.68 -0.33
N ALA A 195 16.95 4.46 -1.44
CA ALA A 195 17.57 4.27 -2.76
C ALA A 195 18.39 5.50 -3.18
N LEU A 196 17.81 6.70 -3.02
CA LEU A 196 18.47 7.97 -3.30
C LEU A 196 19.69 8.20 -2.38
N TRP A 197 19.54 7.90 -1.10
CA TRP A 197 20.62 7.98 -0.11
C TRP A 197 21.75 7.00 -0.41
N ASN A 198 21.43 5.76 -0.76
CA ASN A 198 22.43 4.74 -1.13
C ASN A 198 23.29 5.17 -2.32
N ASP A 199 22.65 5.71 -3.37
CA ASP A 199 23.36 6.25 -4.53
C ASP A 199 24.30 7.40 -4.13
N ALA A 200 23.82 8.32 -3.29
CA ALA A 200 24.61 9.43 -2.81
C ALA A 200 25.81 8.97 -1.96
N LEU A 201 25.61 8.03 -1.03
CA LEU A 201 26.69 7.43 -0.24
C LEU A 201 27.76 6.81 -1.12
N LYS A 202 27.35 5.99 -2.07
CA LYS A 202 28.29 5.27 -2.93
C LYS A 202 29.13 6.22 -3.77
N ARG A 203 28.52 7.25 -4.33
CA ARG A 203 29.23 8.27 -5.12
C ARG A 203 30.21 9.12 -4.30
N ASN A 204 29.93 9.27 -3.02
CA ASN A 204 30.76 10.07 -2.10
C ASN A 204 31.62 9.22 -1.16
N ASN A 205 31.93 7.96 -1.55
CA ASN A 205 32.79 7.04 -0.78
C ASN A 205 32.34 6.87 0.69
N GLY A 206 31.03 6.87 0.95
CA GLY A 206 30.46 6.68 2.27
C GLY A 206 30.33 7.97 3.10
N ASP A 207 30.60 9.14 2.54
CA ASP A 207 30.45 10.44 3.24
C ASP A 207 28.94 10.78 3.42
N GLU A 208 28.45 10.60 4.64
CA GLU A 208 27.05 10.85 4.98
C GLU A 208 26.67 12.34 4.94
N THR A 209 27.61 13.25 5.20
CA THR A 209 27.36 14.69 5.13
C THR A 209 27.04 15.09 3.70
N LYS A 210 27.87 14.65 2.74
CA LYS A 210 27.64 14.89 1.32
C LYS A 210 26.38 14.19 0.81
N ALA A 211 26.07 12.99 1.33
CA ALA A 211 24.85 12.29 0.98
C ALA A 211 23.61 13.09 1.44
N LYS A 212 23.63 13.63 2.65
CA LYS A 212 22.56 14.48 3.20
C LYS A 212 22.39 15.77 2.40
N GLU A 213 23.48 16.46 2.07
CA GLU A 213 23.46 17.68 1.25
C GLU A 213 22.85 17.42 -0.12
N PHE A 214 23.25 16.32 -0.76
CA PHE A 214 22.71 15.91 -2.05
C PHE A 214 21.19 15.61 -1.96
N VAL A 215 20.77 14.82 -0.98
CA VAL A 215 19.35 14.45 -0.81
C VAL A 215 18.53 15.70 -0.50
N ALA A 216 19.02 16.62 0.34
CA ALA A 216 18.37 17.90 0.60
C ALA A 216 18.21 18.72 -0.69
N LYS A 217 19.28 18.82 -1.51
CA LYS A 217 19.20 19.49 -2.81
C LYS A 217 18.19 18.85 -3.76
N ALA A 218 18.14 17.51 -3.83
CA ALA A 218 17.16 16.81 -4.64
C ALA A 218 15.72 17.06 -4.18
N TYR A 219 15.46 16.99 -2.86
CA TYR A 219 14.12 17.19 -2.30
C TYR A 219 13.58 18.62 -2.46
N LYS A 220 14.43 19.65 -2.64
CA LYS A 220 13.99 21.01 -3.05
C LYS A 220 13.23 21.04 -4.35
N ASN A 221 13.43 20.05 -5.21
CA ASN A 221 12.77 19.93 -6.49
C ASN A 221 11.48 19.10 -6.43
N VAL A 222 11.10 18.56 -5.27
CA VAL A 222 9.85 17.83 -5.10
C VAL A 222 8.67 18.78 -5.16
N VAL A 223 7.77 18.55 -6.10
CA VAL A 223 6.55 19.37 -6.28
C VAL A 223 5.31 18.71 -5.70
N VAL A 224 5.34 17.40 -5.49
CA VAL A 224 4.24 16.65 -4.86
C VAL A 224 4.82 15.59 -3.94
N LEU A 225 4.38 15.59 -2.67
CA LEU A 225 4.51 14.50 -1.72
C LEU A 225 3.14 13.83 -1.59
N ALA A 226 2.92 12.75 -2.33
CA ALA A 226 1.65 12.04 -2.35
C ALA A 226 1.49 11.13 -1.12
N LYS A 227 0.26 10.82 -0.72
CA LYS A 227 0.04 9.98 0.48
C LYS A 227 0.50 8.54 0.33
N ASP A 228 0.57 8.02 -0.91
CA ASP A 228 1.08 6.70 -1.23
C ASP A 228 1.65 6.60 -2.65
N ALA A 229 2.24 5.44 -2.97
CA ALA A 229 2.91 5.20 -4.25
C ALA A 229 1.95 5.24 -5.46
N ARG A 230 0.71 4.78 -5.31
CA ARG A 230 -0.29 4.81 -6.37
C ARG A 230 -0.75 6.24 -6.66
N GLU A 231 -1.01 7.02 -5.63
CA GLU A 231 -1.37 8.43 -5.80
C GLU A 231 -0.21 9.23 -6.42
N ALA A 232 1.05 8.92 -6.08
CA ALA A 232 2.21 9.54 -6.73
C ALA A 232 2.25 9.22 -8.24
N THR A 233 1.96 7.98 -8.63
CA THR A 233 1.84 7.59 -10.04
C THR A 233 0.71 8.37 -10.74
N ASP A 234 -0.43 8.52 -10.09
CA ASP A 234 -1.57 9.26 -10.64
C ASP A 234 -1.27 10.76 -10.78
N ALA A 235 -0.61 11.37 -9.79
CA ALA A 235 -0.17 12.77 -9.84
C ALA A 235 0.78 13.00 -11.04
N PHE A 236 1.72 12.08 -11.25
CA PHE A 236 2.62 12.16 -12.41
C PHE A 236 1.91 11.81 -13.71
N ALA A 237 1.34 10.62 -13.84
CA ALA A 237 0.87 10.10 -15.13
C ALA A 237 -0.44 10.74 -15.61
N LYS A 238 -1.40 11.03 -14.70
CA LYS A 238 -2.73 11.52 -15.05
C LYS A 238 -2.87 13.04 -14.89
N GLN A 239 -2.21 13.62 -13.87
CA GLN A 239 -2.33 15.05 -13.56
C GLN A 239 -1.20 15.89 -14.15
N GLY A 240 -0.18 15.25 -14.76
CA GLY A 240 0.92 15.95 -15.44
C GLY A 240 1.94 16.60 -14.51
N GLN A 241 1.97 16.26 -13.21
CA GLN A 241 2.86 16.88 -12.23
C GLN A 241 4.31 16.42 -12.42
N GLY A 242 5.24 17.37 -12.37
CA GLY A 242 6.68 17.12 -12.43
C GLY A 242 7.22 16.58 -13.78
N ASP A 243 8.53 16.55 -13.90
CA ASP A 243 9.28 16.01 -15.03
C ASP A 243 9.66 14.53 -14.80
N ALA A 244 9.78 14.15 -13.53
CA ALA A 244 10.10 12.81 -13.08
C ALA A 244 9.26 12.39 -11.87
N LEU A 245 9.23 11.07 -11.61
CA LEU A 245 8.66 10.47 -10.42
C LEU A 245 9.62 9.40 -9.92
N ILE A 246 9.93 9.37 -8.61
CA ILE A 246 10.55 8.18 -8.02
C ILE A 246 9.44 7.30 -7.48
N ASN A 247 9.37 6.06 -7.97
CA ASN A 247 8.42 5.07 -7.50
C ASN A 247 8.96 3.65 -7.67
N TYR A 248 8.18 2.65 -7.32
CA TYR A 248 8.48 1.26 -7.56
C TYR A 248 8.47 0.92 -9.06
N GLU A 249 9.42 0.10 -9.49
CA GLU A 249 9.51 -0.36 -10.88
C GLU A 249 8.22 -1.05 -11.33
N ASN A 250 7.65 -1.92 -10.49
CA ASN A 250 6.39 -2.60 -10.82
C ASN A 250 5.19 -1.65 -10.98
N GLU A 251 5.15 -0.51 -10.27
CA GLU A 251 4.10 0.50 -10.45
C GLU A 251 4.16 1.12 -11.86
N VAL A 252 5.36 1.36 -12.35
CA VAL A 252 5.56 1.89 -13.71
C VAL A 252 5.15 0.87 -14.76
N ILE A 253 5.57 -0.38 -14.57
CA ILE A 253 5.24 -1.48 -15.49
C ILE A 253 3.73 -1.66 -15.54
N LEU A 254 3.06 -1.68 -14.39
CA LEU A 254 1.60 -1.76 -14.31
C LEU A 254 0.92 -0.56 -15.00
N ALA A 255 1.38 0.67 -14.74
CA ALA A 255 0.82 1.86 -15.37
C ALA A 255 0.96 1.80 -16.92
N LYS A 256 2.10 1.32 -17.44
CA LYS A 256 2.30 1.10 -18.87
C LYS A 256 1.35 0.03 -19.43
N GLN A 257 1.16 -1.07 -18.72
CA GLN A 257 0.18 -2.12 -19.10
C GLN A 257 -1.25 -1.57 -19.18
N GLN A 258 -1.55 -0.58 -18.34
CA GLN A 258 -2.84 0.13 -18.32
C GLN A 258 -2.92 1.28 -19.34
N GLY A 259 -1.93 1.42 -20.24
CA GLY A 259 -1.93 2.38 -21.33
C GLY A 259 -1.26 3.71 -21.03
N ALA A 260 -0.66 3.89 -19.86
CA ALA A 260 0.09 5.12 -19.57
C ALA A 260 1.33 5.22 -20.47
N LYS A 261 1.50 6.38 -21.10
CA LYS A 261 2.68 6.68 -21.91
C LYS A 261 3.78 7.22 -21.01
N LEU A 262 4.67 6.33 -20.58
CA LEU A 262 5.75 6.62 -19.63
C LEU A 262 7.00 5.86 -20.05
N ASP A 263 8.15 6.45 -19.77
CA ASP A 263 9.45 5.77 -19.80
C ASP A 263 10.01 5.69 -18.38
N TYR A 264 10.98 4.82 -18.14
CA TYR A 264 11.64 4.76 -16.84
C TYR A 264 13.07 4.27 -16.94
N VAL A 265 13.83 4.59 -15.91
CA VAL A 265 15.18 4.10 -15.67
C VAL A 265 15.20 3.41 -14.30
N ALA A 266 15.76 2.21 -14.24
CA ALA A 266 16.19 1.62 -12.97
C ALA A 266 17.66 2.01 -12.75
N PRO A 267 17.99 2.89 -11.79
CA PRO A 267 19.36 3.31 -11.53
C PRO A 267 20.26 2.14 -11.19
N GLU A 268 21.51 2.18 -11.64
CA GLU A 268 22.49 1.09 -11.43
C GLU A 268 22.80 0.84 -9.94
N THR A 269 22.79 1.88 -9.12
CA THR A 269 22.86 1.79 -7.65
C THR A 269 21.46 1.92 -7.10
N ASN A 270 20.99 0.90 -6.40
CA ASN A 270 19.60 0.79 -5.97
C ASN A 270 19.48 0.01 -4.66
N ILE A 271 18.26 -0.24 -4.21
CA ILE A 271 17.95 -1.07 -3.06
C ILE A 271 16.92 -2.15 -3.43
N SER A 272 17.08 -3.34 -2.88
CA SER A 272 16.05 -4.39 -2.94
C SER A 272 14.88 -3.96 -2.06
N ILE A 273 13.73 -3.81 -2.68
CA ILE A 273 12.48 -3.48 -2.01
C ILE A 273 11.74 -4.78 -1.75
N ASP A 274 11.81 -5.25 -0.52
CA ASP A 274 11.21 -6.49 -0.07
C ASP A 274 9.95 -6.17 0.73
N THR A 275 8.79 -6.68 0.28
CA THR A 275 7.50 -6.35 0.88
C THR A 275 6.92 -7.55 1.60
N PRO A 276 6.66 -7.44 2.92
CA PRO A 276 6.23 -8.55 3.74
C PRO A 276 4.72 -8.68 3.83
N VAL A 277 4.28 -9.93 4.02
CA VAL A 277 2.92 -10.29 4.41
C VAL A 277 2.94 -10.98 5.78
N ALA A 278 1.96 -10.70 6.62
CA ALA A 278 1.78 -11.36 7.91
C ALA A 278 0.29 -11.60 8.21
N VAL A 279 0.03 -12.67 8.96
CA VAL A 279 -1.26 -12.88 9.61
C VAL A 279 -1.35 -11.96 10.83
N VAL A 280 -2.49 -11.33 11.06
CA VAL A 280 -2.75 -10.52 12.25
C VAL A 280 -3.34 -11.42 13.32
N ASP A 281 -2.47 -12.06 14.09
CA ASP A 281 -2.78 -13.18 14.98
C ASP A 281 -3.95 -12.91 15.90
N LYS A 282 -3.98 -11.76 16.57
CA LYS A 282 -5.05 -11.39 17.49
C LYS A 282 -6.43 -11.31 16.82
N ASN A 283 -6.46 -10.85 15.57
CA ASN A 283 -7.70 -10.69 14.85
C ASN A 283 -8.21 -12.02 14.29
N VAL A 284 -7.34 -12.84 13.69
CA VAL A 284 -7.76 -14.15 13.18
C VAL A 284 -8.24 -15.09 14.29
N ASP A 285 -7.68 -14.99 15.49
CA ASP A 285 -8.17 -15.75 16.65
C ASP A 285 -9.55 -15.25 17.08
N LYS A 286 -9.74 -13.92 17.12
CA LYS A 286 -11.03 -13.31 17.45
C LYS A 286 -12.11 -13.63 16.41
N HIS A 287 -11.77 -13.63 15.14
CA HIS A 287 -12.73 -13.86 14.05
C HIS A 287 -12.94 -15.35 13.75
N GLY A 288 -12.06 -16.24 14.25
CA GLY A 288 -12.07 -17.67 13.94
C GLY A 288 -11.63 -17.96 12.49
N THR A 289 -10.79 -17.10 11.92
CA THR A 289 -10.35 -17.13 10.51
C THR A 289 -8.93 -17.65 10.32
N ARG A 290 -8.25 -18.09 11.37
CA ARG A 290 -6.82 -18.45 11.36
C ARG A 290 -6.46 -19.43 10.26
N GLU A 291 -7.17 -20.56 10.14
CA GLU A 291 -6.83 -21.60 9.18
C GLU A 291 -6.83 -21.06 7.74
N VAL A 292 -7.88 -20.32 7.37
CA VAL A 292 -8.01 -19.79 6.01
C VAL A 292 -7.06 -18.61 5.76
N ALA A 293 -6.77 -17.78 6.76
CA ALA A 293 -5.83 -16.68 6.64
C ALA A 293 -4.39 -17.18 6.43
N GLU A 294 -3.97 -18.18 7.22
CA GLU A 294 -2.66 -18.83 7.07
C GLU A 294 -2.54 -19.55 5.72
N ALA A 295 -3.62 -20.21 5.28
CA ALA A 295 -3.66 -20.85 3.97
C ALA A 295 -3.52 -19.83 2.82
N PHE A 296 -4.19 -18.68 2.91
CA PHE A 296 -4.04 -17.62 1.91
C PHE A 296 -2.63 -17.05 1.90
N VAL A 297 -2.05 -16.74 3.07
CA VAL A 297 -0.65 -16.28 3.15
C VAL A 297 0.30 -17.31 2.53
N LYS A 298 0.10 -18.60 2.81
CA LYS A 298 0.89 -19.67 2.16
C LYS A 298 0.69 -19.72 0.66
N PHE A 299 -0.55 -19.53 0.18
CA PHE A 299 -0.88 -19.53 -1.24
C PHE A 299 -0.14 -18.43 -2.01
N LEU A 300 0.06 -17.25 -1.40
CA LEU A 300 0.81 -16.16 -2.01
C LEU A 300 2.26 -16.54 -2.40
N PHE A 301 2.83 -17.57 -1.80
CA PHE A 301 4.18 -18.08 -2.12
C PHE A 301 4.15 -19.25 -3.13
N THR A 302 3.00 -19.67 -3.61
CA THR A 302 2.92 -20.71 -4.65
C THR A 302 3.42 -20.19 -5.99
N PRO A 303 3.95 -21.06 -6.87
CA PRO A 303 4.36 -20.67 -8.22
C PRO A 303 3.23 -19.95 -8.99
N GLU A 304 1.99 -20.37 -8.80
CA GLU A 304 0.82 -19.76 -9.43
C GLU A 304 0.63 -18.30 -8.99
N ALA A 305 0.66 -18.02 -7.69
CA ALA A 305 0.52 -16.67 -7.17
C ALA A 305 1.74 -15.80 -7.52
N GLN A 306 2.95 -16.36 -7.44
CA GLN A 306 4.18 -15.66 -7.80
C GLN A 306 4.22 -15.30 -9.29
N ALA A 307 3.66 -16.13 -10.17
CA ALA A 307 3.53 -15.80 -11.59
C ALA A 307 2.66 -14.55 -11.82
N GLU A 308 1.59 -14.36 -11.04
CA GLU A 308 0.77 -13.13 -11.12
C GLU A 308 1.55 -11.89 -10.63
N PHE A 309 2.36 -12.01 -9.58
CA PHE A 309 3.24 -10.91 -9.16
C PHE A 309 4.20 -10.51 -10.29
N VAL A 310 4.88 -11.48 -10.92
CA VAL A 310 5.82 -11.23 -12.03
C VAL A 310 5.11 -10.63 -13.24
N LYS A 311 3.94 -11.12 -13.59
CA LYS A 311 3.12 -10.58 -14.68
C LYS A 311 2.78 -9.10 -14.48
N LEU A 312 2.60 -8.69 -13.24
CA LEU A 312 2.26 -7.32 -12.85
C LEU A 312 3.51 -6.46 -12.52
N GLY A 313 4.70 -6.93 -12.92
CA GLY A 313 5.93 -6.15 -12.89
C GLY A 313 6.78 -6.29 -11.63
N PHE A 314 6.41 -7.16 -10.68
CA PHE A 314 7.30 -7.51 -9.59
C PHE A 314 8.44 -8.40 -10.08
N ARG A 315 9.62 -8.23 -9.51
CA ARG A 315 10.79 -9.07 -9.86
C ARG A 315 10.59 -10.47 -9.31
N PRO A 316 11.08 -11.51 -10.02
CA PRO A 316 11.00 -12.88 -9.56
C PRO A 316 11.56 -13.05 -8.15
N LEU A 317 10.83 -13.77 -7.29
CA LEU A 317 11.19 -14.01 -5.90
C LEU A 317 11.76 -15.42 -5.70
N ASP A 318 11.26 -16.41 -6.43
CA ASP A 318 11.60 -17.82 -6.30
C ASP A 318 12.23 -18.40 -7.57
N THR A 319 12.74 -19.64 -7.46
CA THR A 319 13.38 -20.34 -8.59
C THR A 319 12.40 -20.70 -9.70
N ALA A 320 11.12 -20.92 -9.38
CA ALA A 320 10.10 -21.29 -10.37
C ALA A 320 9.75 -20.11 -11.28
N THR A 321 9.78 -18.88 -10.75
CA THR A 321 9.53 -17.66 -11.51
C THR A 321 10.80 -16.97 -12.02
N THR A 322 11.99 -17.35 -11.53
CA THR A 322 13.29 -16.84 -11.99
C THR A 322 13.71 -17.52 -13.29
N THR A 323 12.95 -17.31 -14.35
CA THR A 323 13.30 -17.78 -15.71
C THR A 323 14.01 -16.66 -16.46
N LYS A 324 14.77 -17.04 -17.52
CA LYS A 324 15.41 -16.04 -18.40
C LYS A 324 14.36 -15.06 -18.96
N GLU A 325 13.23 -15.55 -19.42
CA GLU A 325 12.12 -14.74 -19.93
C GLU A 325 11.64 -13.70 -18.91
N ASN A 326 11.50 -14.10 -17.64
CA ASN A 326 11.03 -13.21 -16.59
C ASN A 326 12.10 -12.21 -16.15
N THR A 327 13.38 -12.62 -16.11
CA THR A 327 14.48 -11.74 -15.70
C THR A 327 14.83 -10.71 -16.78
N ASP A 328 14.75 -11.09 -18.06
CA ASP A 328 15.04 -10.20 -19.19
C ASP A 328 14.04 -9.03 -19.34
N LYS A 329 12.88 -9.11 -18.64
CA LYS A 329 11.90 -8.01 -18.59
C LYS A 329 12.37 -6.82 -17.77
N PHE A 330 13.39 -6.99 -16.93
CA PHE A 330 13.83 -5.98 -15.98
C PHE A 330 15.24 -5.47 -16.31
N PRO A 331 15.47 -4.16 -16.22
CA PRO A 331 16.80 -3.60 -16.31
C PRO A 331 17.75 -4.20 -15.27
N THR A 332 19.02 -4.39 -15.65
CA THR A 332 20.03 -4.85 -14.71
C THR A 332 20.37 -3.77 -13.70
N VAL A 333 20.32 -4.13 -12.41
CA VAL A 333 20.83 -3.29 -11.32
C VAL A 333 22.18 -3.82 -10.88
N LYS A 334 23.24 -3.04 -11.05
CA LYS A 334 24.63 -3.48 -10.80
C LYS A 334 24.98 -3.51 -9.31
N ASN A 335 24.48 -2.54 -8.56
CA ASN A 335 24.79 -2.34 -7.16
C ASN A 335 23.48 -2.33 -6.36
N LEU A 336 22.99 -3.52 -6.05
CA LEU A 336 21.75 -3.71 -5.32
C LEU A 336 22.06 -3.88 -3.83
N ALA A 337 21.80 -2.85 -3.03
CA ALA A 337 21.85 -2.92 -1.58
C ALA A 337 20.57 -3.58 -1.02
N THR A 338 20.63 -3.99 0.20
CA THR A 338 19.51 -4.48 1.01
C THR A 338 19.34 -3.59 2.25
N ILE A 339 18.22 -3.69 2.93
CA ILE A 339 18.01 -2.94 4.18
C ILE A 339 19.02 -3.36 5.27
N LYS A 340 19.58 -4.54 5.19
CA LYS A 340 20.60 -5.04 6.12
C LYS A 340 21.91 -4.25 6.01
N ASP A 341 22.24 -3.77 4.82
CA ASP A 341 23.43 -2.94 4.59
C ASP A 341 23.34 -1.57 5.29
N PHE A 342 22.14 -1.20 5.76
CA PHE A 342 21.85 0.00 6.56
C PHE A 342 21.53 -0.31 8.03
N GLY A 343 21.91 -1.49 8.54
CA GLY A 343 21.64 -1.91 9.92
C GLY A 343 20.23 -2.45 10.18
N GLY A 344 19.43 -2.64 9.13
CA GLY A 344 18.05 -3.11 9.24
C GLY A 344 17.03 -1.98 9.48
N TRP A 345 15.75 -2.35 9.47
CA TRP A 345 14.68 -1.36 9.56
C TRP A 345 14.65 -0.58 10.87
N SER A 346 15.07 -1.17 11.98
CA SER A 346 15.09 -0.46 13.28
C SER A 346 16.05 0.72 13.24
N GLU A 347 17.27 0.50 12.72
CA GLU A 347 18.28 1.54 12.56
C GLU A 347 17.84 2.61 11.55
N VAL A 348 17.37 2.16 10.39
CA VAL A 348 16.88 3.03 9.32
C VAL A 348 15.71 3.91 9.80
N GLN A 349 14.78 3.36 10.57
CA GLN A 349 13.66 4.12 11.11
C GLN A 349 14.13 5.22 12.07
N THR A 350 15.06 4.89 12.95
CA THR A 350 15.61 5.83 13.93
C THR A 350 16.41 6.93 13.25
N LYS A 351 17.32 6.55 12.35
CA LYS A 351 18.23 7.49 11.68
C LYS A 351 17.54 8.42 10.70
N PHE A 352 16.60 7.91 9.92
CA PHE A 352 16.05 8.66 8.79
C PHE A 352 14.61 9.15 8.97
N PHE A 353 13.75 8.44 9.71
CA PHE A 353 12.31 8.69 9.66
C PHE A 353 11.64 8.95 11.02
N ALA A 354 12.39 8.88 12.12
CA ALA A 354 11.90 9.38 13.41
C ALA A 354 11.66 10.90 13.35
N ASP A 355 10.88 11.41 14.28
CA ASP A 355 10.63 12.87 14.34
C ASP A 355 11.93 13.63 14.56
N GLY A 356 12.15 14.65 13.73
CA GLY A 356 13.39 15.43 13.70
C GLY A 356 14.61 14.73 13.10
N ALA A 357 14.46 13.51 12.56
CA ALA A 357 15.54 12.75 11.92
C ALA A 357 15.91 13.30 10.53
N VAL A 358 16.80 12.60 9.82
CA VAL A 358 17.41 13.09 8.56
C VAL A 358 16.36 13.55 7.54
N PHE A 359 15.25 12.82 7.38
CA PHE A 359 14.20 13.23 6.44
C PHE A 359 13.59 14.59 6.82
N ASP A 360 13.21 14.78 8.07
CA ASP A 360 12.63 16.04 8.53
C ASP A 360 13.60 17.22 8.38
N GLN A 361 14.89 16.99 8.67
CA GLN A 361 15.94 17.98 8.45
C GLN A 361 16.14 18.31 6.98
N THR A 362 16.00 17.32 6.09
CA THR A 362 16.13 17.48 4.64
C THR A 362 15.05 18.40 4.08
N ILE A 363 13.78 18.24 4.50
CA ILE A 363 12.67 19.07 4.02
C ILE A 363 12.53 20.42 4.76
N ALA A 364 13.12 20.56 5.96
CA ALA A 364 13.08 21.81 6.74
C ALA A 364 13.98 22.89 6.13
N THR A 365 15.03 22.52 5.40
CA THR A 365 15.94 23.46 4.71
C THR A 365 15.27 24.28 3.61
N ASP A 366 14.03 23.94 3.22
CA ASP A 366 13.26 24.67 2.19
C ASP A 366 12.36 25.79 2.76
N LYS A 367 12.26 25.93 4.09
CA LYS A 367 11.38 26.91 4.74
C LYS A 367 12.12 28.14 5.27
N GLN A 368 13.40 28.25 4.98
CA GLN A 368 14.23 29.45 5.24
C GLN A 368 14.59 30.14 3.91
#